data_cb9b823e0244699eae2decae922fb95e
#
_entry.id   cb9b823e0244699eae2decae922fb95e
#
_cell.length_a   1.000
_cell.length_b   1.000
_cell.length_c   1.000
_cell.angle_alpha   90.00
_cell.angle_beta   90.00
_cell.angle_gamma   90.00
#
_symmetry.space_group_name_H-M   'P 1'
#
loop_
_entity.id
_entity.type
_entity.pdbx_description
1 polymer ?
#
loop_
_entity_poly.entity_id
_entity_poly.type
_entity_poly.pdbx_seq_one_letter_code
_entity_poly.pdbx_strand_id
1 'polypeptide(L)'
;MGDISDNKPRRQFLKHTVSSAAVATASVIGVDKATAQAASSGPVGTTTQGALAGYLWLKPSEQGFVEALVDHLCPPDALCASGVELGLNIYFDRALGGDWGNGNRLYLKGPFVKGSANQGYQLGLTPAQLFRAGTQALMAYCKSNVGKQFDSLSSEQKENILILMQSGKLEFDNGIPSQVYFEHLLQMFYEAMFADPIYGGNRAKAGWKMIGYPGVTANHRQNIIQFKNKPYRVEPTSIADVS
;
A
#
# COMPACT_ATOMS: atom_id res chain seq x y z
N MET A 1 7.31 -23.57 37.11
CA MET A 1 8.64 -23.15 36.60
C MET A 1 8.66 -23.48 35.14
N GLY A 2 8.26 -22.53 34.30
CA GLY A 2 8.18 -22.66 32.83
C GLY A 2 9.20 -21.74 32.22
N ASP A 3 10.04 -22.31 31.42
CA ASP A 3 11.19 -21.73 30.74
C ASP A 3 10.75 -20.74 29.65
N ILE A 4 11.25 -19.51 29.71
CA ILE A 4 10.99 -18.46 28.71
C ILE A 4 12.05 -18.62 27.63
N SER A 5 11.72 -19.30 26.53
CA SER A 5 12.60 -19.47 25.39
C SER A 5 12.87 -18.14 24.64
N ASP A 6 14.11 -17.88 24.61
CA ASP A 6 14.96 -16.86 24.02
C ASP A 6 14.59 -16.48 22.56
N ASN A 7 14.16 -15.25 22.34
CA ASN A 7 13.78 -14.69 21.03
C ASN A 7 15.00 -14.03 20.35
N LYS A 8 15.87 -14.84 19.75
CA LYS A 8 17.17 -14.44 19.17
C LYS A 8 17.19 -13.85 17.74
N PRO A 9 16.15 -13.92 16.87
CA PRO A 9 16.33 -13.48 15.49
C PRO A 9 16.34 -11.96 15.28
N ARG A 10 15.72 -11.17 16.17
CA ARG A 10 15.62 -9.70 15.98
C ARG A 10 16.92 -8.93 16.30
N ARG A 11 17.80 -9.48 17.16
CA ARG A 11 19.08 -8.84 17.51
C ARG A 11 20.20 -9.09 16.49
N GLN A 12 20.12 -10.12 15.67
CA GLN A 12 21.13 -10.40 14.65
C GLN A 12 20.97 -9.51 13.42
N PHE A 13 19.75 -9.13 13.05
CA PHE A 13 19.49 -8.23 11.93
C PHE A 13 20.12 -6.84 12.12
N LEU A 14 20.10 -6.30 13.32
CA LEU A 14 20.66 -4.97 13.62
C LEU A 14 22.20 -4.92 13.65
N LYS A 15 22.89 -6.05 13.76
CA LYS A 15 24.37 -6.08 13.77
C LYS A 15 25.01 -6.06 12.39
N HIS A 16 24.27 -6.38 11.32
CA HIS A 16 24.80 -6.41 9.96
C HIS A 16 24.63 -5.11 9.17
N THR A 17 23.89 -4.13 9.68
CA THR A 17 23.62 -2.85 8.99
C THR A 17 24.60 -1.71 9.31
N VAL A 18 25.57 -1.92 10.19
CA VAL A 18 26.49 -0.84 10.65
C VAL A 18 27.87 -0.84 9.98
N SER A 19 28.15 -1.76 9.04
CA SER A 19 29.51 -1.94 8.50
C SER A 19 29.71 -1.50 7.04
N SER A 20 28.92 -0.58 6.50
CA SER A 20 29.11 -0.09 5.13
C SER A 20 28.86 1.41 4.99
N ALA A 21 29.62 2.22 5.74
CA ALA A 21 29.70 3.64 5.48
C ALA A 21 31.16 4.09 5.62
N ALA A 22 31.89 4.09 4.53
CA ALA A 22 33.16 4.82 4.43
C ALA A 22 33.36 5.31 3.00
N VAL A 23 33.40 6.64 2.86
CA VAL A 23 34.19 7.48 1.95
C VAL A 23 33.84 7.49 0.45
N ALA A 24 33.30 8.62 0.00
CA ALA A 24 33.64 9.19 -1.30
C ALA A 24 33.68 10.71 -1.20
N THR A 25 34.85 11.24 -1.48
CA THR A 25 35.29 12.64 -1.51
C THR A 25 34.63 13.42 -2.66
N ALA A 26 34.43 14.70 -2.42
CA ALA A 26 33.91 15.71 -3.33
C ALA A 26 34.76 15.88 -4.60
N SER A 27 34.09 16.10 -5.73
CA SER A 27 34.64 16.83 -6.87
C SER A 27 33.61 17.87 -7.33
N VAL A 28 33.97 19.12 -7.17
CA VAL A 28 33.26 20.30 -7.66
C VAL A 28 33.47 20.41 -9.16
N ILE A 29 32.42 20.39 -9.93
CA ILE A 29 32.41 20.90 -11.33
C ILE A 29 31.18 21.79 -11.46
N GLY A 30 31.45 23.05 -11.82
CA GLY A 30 30.45 24.08 -12.04
C GLY A 30 29.51 23.74 -13.21
N VAL A 31 28.26 24.04 -13.06
CA VAL A 31 27.26 24.01 -14.14
C VAL A 31 26.48 25.31 -14.15
N ASP A 32 26.40 25.86 -15.33
CA ASP A 32 25.76 27.12 -15.67
C ASP A 32 24.29 27.21 -15.26
N LYS A 33 23.89 28.45 -14.94
CA LYS A 33 22.51 28.84 -14.67
C LYS A 33 21.61 28.62 -15.89
N ALA A 34 20.83 27.54 -15.88
CA ALA A 34 19.62 27.47 -16.68
C ALA A 34 18.46 28.05 -15.90
N THR A 35 17.86 29.11 -16.42
CA THR A 35 16.63 29.74 -15.91
C THR A 35 15.47 28.73 -15.94
N ALA A 36 15.13 28.20 -14.78
CA ALA A 36 13.90 27.42 -14.61
C ALA A 36 12.70 28.37 -14.58
N GLN A 37 11.89 28.28 -15.61
CA GLN A 37 10.61 28.94 -15.71
C GLN A 37 9.67 28.31 -14.67
N ALA A 38 9.25 29.10 -13.69
CA ALA A 38 8.33 28.67 -12.65
C ALA A 38 6.98 28.35 -13.29
N ALA A 39 6.63 27.06 -13.30
CA ALA A 39 5.24 26.65 -13.53
C ALA A 39 4.41 27.11 -12.33
N SER A 40 3.45 27.99 -12.57
CA SER A 40 2.51 28.49 -11.58
C SER A 40 1.72 27.33 -10.97
N SER A 41 2.05 27.00 -9.73
CA SER A 41 1.20 26.16 -8.89
C SER A 41 -0.08 26.93 -8.59
N GLY A 42 -1.19 26.52 -9.22
CA GLY A 42 -2.51 26.97 -8.82
C GLY A 42 -2.78 26.58 -7.35
N PRO A 43 -3.68 27.29 -6.65
CA PRO A 43 -3.93 27.06 -5.25
C PRO A 43 -4.40 25.61 -5.05
N VAL A 44 -3.68 24.86 -4.20
CA VAL A 44 -4.14 23.56 -3.71
C VAL A 44 -5.40 23.84 -2.91
N GLY A 45 -6.55 23.50 -3.51
CA GLY A 45 -7.83 23.63 -2.86
C GLY A 45 -7.82 22.82 -1.56
N THR A 46 -8.09 23.47 -0.47
CA THR A 46 -8.38 22.88 0.83
C THR A 46 -9.55 21.91 0.66
N THR A 47 -9.27 20.62 0.48
CA THR A 47 -10.32 19.61 0.36
C THR A 47 -10.93 19.41 1.73
N THR A 48 -12.10 19.97 1.93
CA THR A 48 -12.96 19.73 3.10
C THR A 48 -13.11 18.21 3.25
N GLN A 49 -12.63 17.66 4.36
CA GLN A 49 -12.84 16.26 4.73
C GLN A 49 -14.36 16.01 4.86
N GLY A 50 -14.96 15.41 3.84
CA GLY A 50 -16.40 15.12 3.91
C GLY A 50 -17.10 14.74 2.61
N ALA A 51 -16.57 15.10 1.46
CA ALA A 51 -17.14 14.61 0.20
C ALA A 51 -16.53 13.26 -0.14
N LEU A 52 -17.36 12.27 -0.44
CA LEU A 52 -16.95 11.02 -1.10
C LEU A 52 -16.28 11.42 -2.41
N ALA A 53 -14.95 11.46 -2.42
CA ALA A 53 -14.20 11.79 -3.63
C ALA A 53 -14.50 10.70 -4.67
N GLY A 54 -15.03 11.09 -5.82
CA GLY A 54 -15.28 10.17 -6.92
C GLY A 54 -13.98 9.50 -7.38
N TYR A 55 -14.13 8.37 -8.06
CA TYR A 55 -13.01 7.69 -8.70
C TYR A 55 -12.49 8.50 -9.88
N LEU A 56 -11.16 8.56 -10.04
CA LEU A 56 -10.49 9.27 -11.11
C LEU A 56 -9.90 8.33 -12.18
N TRP A 57 -9.48 7.13 -11.77
CA TRP A 57 -8.73 6.20 -12.62
C TRP A 57 -9.41 4.83 -12.80
N LEU A 58 -10.03 4.30 -11.74
CA LEU A 58 -10.69 2.99 -11.77
C LEU A 58 -11.93 3.01 -12.67
N LYS A 59 -12.03 2.02 -13.55
CA LYS A 59 -13.24 1.80 -14.35
C LYS A 59 -14.38 1.28 -13.47
N PRO A 60 -15.65 1.46 -13.85
CA PRO A 60 -16.80 1.02 -13.04
C PRO A 60 -16.75 -0.44 -12.57
N SER A 61 -16.30 -1.37 -13.43
CA SER A 61 -16.11 -2.76 -13.06
C SER A 61 -14.97 -2.99 -12.06
N GLU A 62 -13.90 -2.21 -12.17
CA GLU A 62 -12.77 -2.25 -11.25
C GLU A 62 -13.13 -1.64 -9.89
N GLN A 63 -14.03 -0.63 -9.86
CA GLN A 63 -14.55 -0.03 -8.63
C GLN A 63 -15.28 -1.07 -7.78
N GLY A 64 -16.27 -1.76 -8.35
CA GLY A 64 -17.01 -2.80 -7.63
C GLY A 64 -16.11 -3.94 -7.12
N PHE A 65 -15.09 -4.32 -7.90
CA PHE A 65 -14.09 -5.30 -7.45
C PHE A 65 -13.29 -4.78 -6.24
N VAL A 66 -12.74 -3.56 -6.30
CA VAL A 66 -11.92 -3.01 -5.21
C VAL A 66 -12.75 -2.78 -3.96
N GLU A 67 -13.98 -2.25 -4.08
CA GLU A 67 -14.89 -2.09 -2.94
C GLU A 67 -15.18 -3.44 -2.26
N ALA A 68 -15.52 -4.45 -3.04
CA ALA A 68 -15.77 -5.78 -2.51
C ALA A 68 -14.53 -6.45 -1.90
N LEU A 69 -13.34 -6.17 -2.43
CA LEU A 69 -12.07 -6.67 -1.90
C LEU A 69 -11.73 -6.01 -0.57
N VAL A 70 -11.75 -4.67 -0.50
CA VAL A 70 -11.34 -3.97 0.73
C VAL A 70 -12.32 -4.21 1.89
N ASP A 71 -13.62 -4.33 1.61
CA ASP A 71 -14.61 -4.70 2.64
C ASP A 71 -14.51 -6.16 3.07
N HIS A 72 -14.06 -7.06 2.19
CA HIS A 72 -13.79 -8.44 2.56
C HIS A 72 -12.55 -8.57 3.43
N LEU A 73 -11.48 -7.83 3.11
CA LEU A 73 -10.22 -7.83 3.88
C LEU A 73 -10.30 -7.03 5.19
N CYS A 74 -11.17 -6.03 5.25
CA CYS A 74 -11.44 -5.20 6.43
C CYS A 74 -12.95 -5.09 6.65
N PRO A 75 -13.61 -6.16 7.14
CA PRO A 75 -15.00 -6.08 7.51
C PRO A 75 -15.18 -5.17 8.73
N PRO A 76 -16.34 -4.48 8.87
CA PRO A 76 -16.60 -3.62 10.01
C PRO A 76 -16.67 -4.44 11.29
N ASP A 77 -15.98 -3.98 12.33
CA ASP A 77 -15.96 -4.58 13.66
C ASP A 77 -15.93 -3.53 14.77
N ALA A 78 -15.68 -3.96 16.02
CA ALA A 78 -15.59 -3.06 17.17
C ALA A 78 -14.35 -2.14 17.14
N LEU A 79 -13.36 -2.43 16.32
CA LEU A 79 -12.07 -1.72 16.24
C LEU A 79 -12.06 -0.71 15.11
N CYS A 80 -12.67 -1.03 13.97
CA CYS A 80 -12.69 -0.16 12.80
C CYS A 80 -13.95 -0.32 11.95
N ALA A 81 -14.23 0.70 11.14
CA ALA A 81 -15.23 0.69 10.09
C ALA A 81 -14.80 -0.19 8.91
N SER A 82 -15.69 -0.41 7.93
CA SER A 82 -15.37 -1.19 6.73
C SER A 82 -14.28 -0.55 5.87
N GLY A 83 -13.66 -1.35 5.00
CA GLY A 83 -12.60 -0.87 4.11
C GLY A 83 -13.04 0.29 3.23
N VAL A 84 -14.26 0.27 2.70
CA VAL A 84 -14.83 1.38 1.91
C VAL A 84 -15.06 2.63 2.76
N GLU A 85 -15.60 2.47 3.98
CA GLU A 85 -15.81 3.60 4.90
C GLU A 85 -14.48 4.24 5.32
N LEU A 86 -13.41 3.44 5.46
CA LEU A 86 -12.05 3.91 5.70
C LEU A 86 -11.40 4.56 4.47
N GLY A 87 -12.04 4.49 3.29
CA GLY A 87 -11.55 5.07 2.05
C GLY A 87 -10.42 4.26 1.39
N LEU A 88 -10.26 2.97 1.74
CA LEU A 88 -9.19 2.15 1.18
C LEU A 88 -9.29 2.03 -0.35
N ASN A 89 -10.49 1.95 -0.88
CA ASN A 89 -10.80 1.98 -2.31
C ASN A 89 -10.31 3.26 -3.00
N ILE A 90 -10.39 4.40 -2.33
CA ILE A 90 -9.91 5.69 -2.85
C ILE A 90 -8.37 5.71 -2.91
N TYR A 91 -7.70 5.10 -1.93
CA TYR A 91 -6.24 4.92 -2.00
C TYR A 91 -5.83 4.13 -3.25
N PHE A 92 -6.49 2.99 -3.53
CA PHE A 92 -6.23 2.21 -4.75
C PHE A 92 -6.35 3.08 -6.01
N ASP A 93 -7.43 3.84 -6.12
CA ASP A 93 -7.66 4.72 -7.27
C ASP A 93 -6.55 5.76 -7.45
N ARG A 94 -6.15 6.44 -6.38
CA ARG A 94 -5.13 7.49 -6.41
C ARG A 94 -3.73 6.92 -6.67
N ALA A 95 -3.37 5.84 -5.98
CA ALA A 95 -2.06 5.21 -6.12
C ALA A 95 -1.86 4.65 -7.53
N LEU A 96 -2.85 3.94 -8.08
CA LEU A 96 -2.77 3.35 -9.42
C LEU A 96 -2.83 4.40 -10.54
N GLY A 97 -3.58 5.48 -10.35
CA GLY A 97 -3.66 6.58 -11.31
C GLY A 97 -2.48 7.55 -11.26
N GLY A 98 -1.67 7.49 -10.19
CA GLY A 98 -0.55 8.38 -9.96
C GLY A 98 0.79 7.88 -10.52
N ASP A 99 1.85 8.58 -10.15
CA ASP A 99 3.23 8.29 -10.59
C ASP A 99 3.71 6.90 -10.22
N TRP A 100 3.34 6.42 -9.04
CA TRP A 100 3.68 5.07 -8.60
C TRP A 100 3.02 4.01 -9.49
N GLY A 101 1.72 4.13 -9.76
CA GLY A 101 1.00 3.22 -10.65
C GLY A 101 1.57 3.19 -12.07
N ASN A 102 2.02 4.34 -12.56
CA ASN A 102 2.66 4.48 -13.86
C ASN A 102 4.11 3.99 -13.88
N GLY A 103 4.68 3.59 -12.74
CA GLY A 103 6.03 3.04 -12.65
C GLY A 103 7.15 4.06 -12.79
N ASN A 104 6.90 5.36 -12.53
CA ASN A 104 7.87 6.43 -12.75
C ASN A 104 9.18 6.28 -11.95
N ARG A 105 9.16 5.45 -10.89
CA ARG A 105 10.35 5.15 -10.05
C ARG A 105 10.78 3.70 -10.13
N LEU A 106 10.23 2.92 -11.07
CA LEU A 106 10.59 1.53 -11.26
C LEU A 106 11.56 1.37 -12.42
N TYR A 107 12.55 0.50 -12.24
CA TYR A 107 13.44 0.10 -13.32
C TYR A 107 12.77 -1.03 -14.11
N LEU A 108 12.17 -0.68 -15.25
CA LEU A 108 11.41 -1.60 -16.10
C LEU A 108 12.15 -1.99 -17.39
N LYS A 109 13.49 -2.06 -17.33
CA LYS A 109 14.28 -2.56 -18.46
C LYS A 109 14.68 -4.02 -18.20
N GLY A 110 14.32 -4.92 -19.16
CA GLY A 110 14.70 -6.33 -19.08
C GLY A 110 16.23 -6.57 -19.22
N PRO A 111 16.68 -7.81 -19.08
CA PRO A 111 15.83 -9.01 -18.98
C PRO A 111 15.16 -9.20 -17.64
N PHE A 112 13.90 -9.69 -17.65
CA PHE A 112 13.16 -10.02 -16.43
C PHE A 112 13.40 -11.48 -16.08
N VAL A 113 14.08 -11.73 -14.98
CA VAL A 113 14.37 -13.07 -14.45
C VAL A 113 13.76 -13.23 -13.07
N LYS A 114 13.35 -14.43 -12.73
CA LYS A 114 12.81 -14.73 -11.40
C LYS A 114 13.82 -14.33 -10.33
N GLY A 115 13.42 -13.41 -9.48
CA GLY A 115 14.21 -12.95 -8.33
C GLY A 115 14.06 -13.83 -7.09
N SER A 116 14.74 -13.45 -6.02
CA SER A 116 14.49 -14.01 -4.68
C SER A 116 13.17 -13.48 -4.12
N ALA A 117 12.62 -14.13 -3.08
CA ALA A 117 11.35 -13.77 -2.45
C ALA A 117 11.27 -12.31 -1.97
N ASN A 118 12.41 -11.68 -1.67
CA ASN A 118 12.48 -10.31 -1.13
C ASN A 118 12.66 -9.23 -2.21
N GLN A 119 12.72 -9.59 -3.49
CA GLN A 119 12.97 -8.64 -4.59
C GLN A 119 11.69 -8.11 -5.24
N GLY A 120 10.51 -8.49 -4.73
CA GLY A 120 9.24 -8.14 -5.36
C GLY A 120 9.00 -8.88 -6.67
N TYR A 121 7.96 -8.49 -7.39
CA TYR A 121 7.67 -9.11 -8.68
C TYR A 121 8.67 -8.68 -9.77
N GLN A 122 9.02 -9.63 -10.64
CA GLN A 122 9.96 -9.43 -11.76
C GLN A 122 9.21 -9.55 -13.09
N LEU A 123 8.17 -8.72 -13.26
CA LEU A 123 7.37 -8.66 -14.49
C LEU A 123 7.62 -7.30 -15.17
N GLY A 124 7.61 -7.28 -16.51
CA GLY A 124 7.73 -6.06 -17.31
C GLY A 124 6.43 -5.21 -17.29
N LEU A 125 5.74 -5.15 -16.17
CA LEU A 125 4.47 -4.46 -15.98
C LEU A 125 4.61 -3.39 -14.90
N THR A 126 4.03 -2.20 -15.14
CA THR A 126 3.86 -1.21 -14.08
C THR A 126 2.82 -1.68 -13.06
N PRO A 127 2.77 -1.13 -11.84
CA PRO A 127 1.75 -1.49 -10.85
C PRO A 127 0.32 -1.36 -11.40
N ALA A 128 0.03 -0.30 -12.14
CA ALA A 128 -1.27 -0.10 -12.78
C ALA A 128 -1.58 -1.14 -13.87
N GLN A 129 -0.59 -1.54 -14.65
CA GLN A 129 -0.73 -2.58 -15.66
C GLN A 129 -0.93 -3.96 -15.02
N LEU A 130 -0.16 -4.28 -13.97
CA LEU A 130 -0.33 -5.52 -13.21
C LEU A 130 -1.72 -5.59 -12.58
N PHE A 131 -2.18 -4.51 -11.95
CA PHE A 131 -3.52 -4.42 -11.37
C PHE A 131 -4.59 -4.70 -12.44
N ARG A 132 -4.57 -4.00 -13.58
CA ARG A 132 -5.59 -4.18 -14.62
C ARG A 132 -5.61 -5.57 -15.22
N ALA A 133 -4.43 -6.07 -15.60
CA ALA A 133 -4.33 -7.39 -16.22
C ALA A 133 -4.71 -8.51 -15.23
N GLY A 134 -4.30 -8.40 -13.95
CA GLY A 134 -4.70 -9.34 -12.91
C GLY A 134 -6.20 -9.28 -12.59
N THR A 135 -6.75 -8.06 -12.44
CA THR A 135 -8.20 -7.90 -12.20
C THR A 135 -9.02 -8.47 -13.34
N GLN A 136 -8.63 -8.21 -14.59
CA GLN A 136 -9.32 -8.77 -15.77
C GLN A 136 -9.30 -10.30 -15.78
N ALA A 137 -8.14 -10.90 -15.49
CA ALA A 137 -8.01 -12.35 -15.42
C ALA A 137 -8.84 -12.95 -14.29
N LEU A 138 -8.83 -12.33 -13.11
CA LEU A 138 -9.65 -12.77 -11.97
C LEU A 138 -11.15 -12.67 -12.27
N MET A 139 -11.59 -11.58 -12.89
CA MET A 139 -13.00 -11.42 -13.29
C MET A 139 -13.41 -12.49 -14.31
N ALA A 140 -12.54 -12.80 -15.29
CA ALA A 140 -12.78 -13.88 -16.25
C ALA A 140 -12.87 -15.24 -15.56
N TYR A 141 -11.96 -15.52 -14.62
CA TYR A 141 -12.01 -16.75 -13.82
C TYR A 141 -13.29 -16.85 -13.01
N CYS A 142 -13.71 -15.81 -12.30
CA CYS A 142 -14.94 -15.81 -11.52
C CYS A 142 -16.17 -16.08 -12.40
N LYS A 143 -16.23 -15.42 -13.56
CA LYS A 143 -17.33 -15.60 -14.52
C LYS A 143 -17.38 -17.02 -15.08
N SER A 144 -16.24 -17.61 -15.43
CA SER A 144 -16.17 -18.95 -16.04
C SER A 144 -16.40 -20.07 -15.01
N ASN A 145 -15.87 -19.96 -13.80
CA ASN A 145 -15.90 -21.03 -12.81
C ASN A 145 -17.03 -20.92 -11.79
N VAL A 146 -17.51 -19.69 -11.51
CA VAL A 146 -18.57 -19.44 -10.50
C VAL A 146 -19.83 -18.83 -11.14
N GLY A 147 -19.73 -18.32 -12.36
CA GLY A 147 -20.87 -17.72 -13.08
C GLY A 147 -21.25 -16.32 -12.60
N LYS A 148 -20.45 -15.70 -11.71
CA LYS A 148 -20.72 -14.38 -11.10
C LYS A 148 -19.46 -13.52 -11.13
N GLN A 149 -19.63 -12.22 -10.98
CA GLN A 149 -18.52 -11.28 -10.75
C GLN A 149 -18.05 -11.38 -9.29
N PHE A 150 -16.80 -10.98 -9.00
CA PHE A 150 -16.19 -11.08 -7.67
C PHE A 150 -16.99 -10.32 -6.61
N ASP A 151 -17.49 -9.14 -6.92
CA ASP A 151 -18.33 -8.30 -6.04
C ASP A 151 -19.62 -9.01 -5.60
N SER A 152 -20.19 -9.82 -6.48
CA SER A 152 -21.44 -10.56 -6.26
C SER A 152 -21.26 -11.95 -5.62
N LEU A 153 -20.03 -12.33 -5.26
CA LEU A 153 -19.73 -13.60 -4.59
C LEU A 153 -20.07 -13.53 -3.09
N SER A 154 -20.37 -14.70 -2.51
CA SER A 154 -20.46 -14.82 -1.05
C SER A 154 -19.09 -14.60 -0.38
N SER A 155 -19.08 -14.27 0.92
CA SER A 155 -17.82 -14.12 1.67
C SER A 155 -16.95 -15.37 1.60
N GLU A 156 -17.54 -16.55 1.75
CA GLU A 156 -16.85 -17.84 1.62
C GLU A 156 -16.23 -18.04 0.24
N GLN A 157 -16.96 -17.70 -0.83
CA GLN A 157 -16.44 -17.81 -2.20
C GLN A 157 -15.27 -16.83 -2.44
N LYS A 158 -15.36 -15.59 -1.94
CA LYS A 158 -14.28 -14.62 -2.01
C LYS A 158 -13.04 -15.13 -1.29
N GLU A 159 -13.20 -15.61 -0.06
CA GLU A 159 -12.11 -16.17 0.75
C GLU A 159 -11.41 -17.33 0.03
N ASN A 160 -12.18 -18.30 -0.48
CA ASN A 160 -11.63 -19.45 -1.20
C ASN A 160 -10.81 -19.02 -2.43
N ILE A 161 -11.29 -18.03 -3.19
CA ILE A 161 -10.57 -17.50 -4.36
C ILE A 161 -9.27 -16.81 -3.92
N LEU A 162 -9.29 -16.01 -2.86
CA LEU A 162 -8.11 -15.34 -2.34
C LEU A 162 -7.07 -16.34 -1.84
N ILE A 163 -7.49 -17.41 -1.15
CA ILE A 163 -6.61 -18.51 -0.71
C ILE A 163 -5.99 -19.24 -1.91
N LEU A 164 -6.76 -19.51 -2.97
CA LEU A 164 -6.24 -20.12 -4.19
C LEU A 164 -5.20 -19.23 -4.87
N MET A 165 -5.43 -17.91 -4.92
CA MET A 165 -4.47 -16.95 -5.45
C MET A 165 -3.22 -16.91 -4.59
N GLN A 166 -3.35 -16.79 -3.27
CA GLN A 166 -2.23 -16.74 -2.32
C GLN A 166 -1.32 -17.98 -2.44
N SER A 167 -1.93 -19.15 -2.61
CA SER A 167 -1.19 -20.41 -2.78
C SER A 167 -0.63 -20.63 -4.19
N GLY A 168 -0.89 -19.72 -5.13
CA GLY A 168 -0.49 -19.87 -6.54
C GLY A 168 -1.19 -20.99 -7.29
N LYS A 169 -2.28 -21.55 -6.74
CA LYS A 169 -3.04 -22.66 -7.35
C LYS A 169 -4.07 -22.20 -8.36
N LEU A 170 -4.39 -20.91 -8.38
CA LEU A 170 -5.28 -20.34 -9.37
C LEU A 170 -4.45 -19.92 -10.58
N GLU A 171 -4.74 -20.49 -11.74
CA GLU A 171 -4.07 -20.17 -12.99
C GLU A 171 -4.86 -19.12 -13.77
N PHE A 172 -4.19 -18.07 -14.20
CA PHE A 172 -4.75 -17.03 -15.07
C PHE A 172 -4.38 -17.30 -16.53
N ASP A 173 -5.34 -17.14 -17.43
CA ASP A 173 -5.16 -17.35 -18.87
C ASP A 173 -4.11 -16.41 -19.50
N ASN A 174 -3.84 -15.27 -18.87
CA ASN A 174 -2.87 -14.29 -19.35
C ASN A 174 -1.44 -14.51 -18.85
N GLY A 175 -1.19 -15.61 -18.14
CA GLY A 175 0.14 -16.00 -17.65
C GLY A 175 0.68 -15.19 -16.46
N ILE A 176 -0.08 -14.27 -15.90
CA ILE A 176 0.30 -13.57 -14.65
C ILE A 176 0.18 -14.58 -13.50
N PRO A 177 1.24 -14.79 -12.69
CA PRO A 177 1.14 -15.63 -11.51
C PRO A 177 0.13 -15.05 -10.52
N SER A 178 -0.90 -15.81 -10.17
CA SER A 178 -1.98 -15.35 -9.28
C SER A 178 -1.46 -14.96 -7.90
N GLN A 179 -0.42 -15.63 -7.40
CA GLN A 179 0.25 -15.27 -6.15
C GLN A 179 0.85 -13.87 -6.23
N VAL A 180 1.55 -13.52 -7.31
CA VAL A 180 2.13 -12.18 -7.50
C VAL A 180 1.05 -11.11 -7.52
N TYR A 181 -0.07 -11.39 -8.18
CA TYR A 181 -1.19 -10.47 -8.21
C TYR A 181 -1.84 -10.32 -6.82
N PHE A 182 -2.02 -11.43 -6.08
CA PHE A 182 -2.52 -11.39 -4.70
C PHE A 182 -1.62 -10.57 -3.77
N GLU A 183 -0.31 -10.80 -3.83
CA GLU A 183 0.68 -10.05 -3.04
C GLU A 183 0.63 -8.55 -3.37
N HIS A 184 0.46 -8.20 -4.65
CA HIS A 184 0.27 -6.80 -5.07
C HIS A 184 -0.99 -6.17 -4.47
N LEU A 185 -2.14 -6.86 -4.50
CA LEU A 185 -3.37 -6.39 -3.88
C LEU A 185 -3.24 -6.24 -2.36
N LEU A 186 -2.62 -7.21 -1.71
CA LEU A 186 -2.43 -7.22 -0.25
C LEU A 186 -1.48 -6.11 0.20
N GLN A 187 -0.40 -5.87 -0.55
CA GLN A 187 0.49 -4.73 -0.29
C GLN A 187 -0.27 -3.40 -0.38
N MET A 188 -1.02 -3.18 -1.45
CA MET A 188 -1.84 -1.98 -1.61
C MET A 188 -2.87 -1.82 -0.50
N PHE A 189 -3.46 -2.92 -0.05
CA PHE A 189 -4.39 -2.91 1.09
C PHE A 189 -3.71 -2.43 2.38
N TYR A 190 -2.52 -2.94 2.71
CA TYR A 190 -1.78 -2.47 3.88
C TYR A 190 -1.34 -1.01 3.76
N GLU A 191 -0.90 -0.61 2.59
CA GLU A 191 -0.57 0.80 2.32
C GLU A 191 -1.81 1.69 2.51
N ALA A 192 -2.96 1.31 1.96
CA ALA A 192 -4.22 2.03 2.12
C ALA A 192 -4.65 2.15 3.59
N MET A 193 -4.44 1.08 4.37
CA MET A 193 -4.84 1.01 5.78
C MET A 193 -3.96 1.85 6.69
N PHE A 194 -2.66 1.98 6.38
CA PHE A 194 -1.67 2.57 7.29
C PHE A 194 -0.91 3.76 6.71
N ALA A 195 -1.14 4.16 5.46
CA ALA A 195 -0.59 5.39 4.91
C ALA A 195 -1.22 6.64 5.57
N ASP A 196 -0.60 7.79 5.32
CA ASP A 196 -1.19 9.06 5.74
C ASP A 196 -2.54 9.29 5.02
N PRO A 197 -3.60 9.75 5.72
CA PRO A 197 -4.91 9.99 5.12
C PRO A 197 -4.91 10.94 3.91
N ILE A 198 -3.87 11.74 3.73
CA ILE A 198 -3.72 12.63 2.57
C ILE A 198 -3.71 11.85 1.24
N TYR A 199 -3.34 10.57 1.27
CA TYR A 199 -3.31 9.70 0.09
C TYR A 199 -4.65 9.00 -0.22
N GLY A 200 -5.69 9.24 0.58
CA GLY A 200 -7.07 8.78 0.31
C GLY A 200 -7.57 7.65 1.21
N GLY A 201 -6.69 6.80 1.77
CA GLY A 201 -7.03 5.74 2.73
C GLY A 201 -7.00 6.20 4.19
N ASN A 202 -7.03 5.24 5.12
CA ASN A 202 -6.86 5.47 6.56
C ASN A 202 -7.69 6.65 7.12
N ARG A 203 -8.93 6.77 6.66
CA ARG A 203 -9.81 7.89 7.02
C ARG A 203 -9.94 8.02 8.54
N ALA A 204 -9.95 9.24 9.03
CA ALA A 204 -9.94 9.58 10.46
C ALA A 204 -8.75 8.98 11.23
N LYS A 205 -7.69 8.57 10.53
CA LYS A 205 -6.49 7.94 11.11
C LYS A 205 -6.82 6.64 11.86
N ALA A 206 -7.87 5.92 11.41
CA ALA A 206 -8.40 4.76 12.12
C ALA A 206 -7.39 3.63 12.24
N GLY A 207 -6.66 3.30 11.16
CA GLY A 207 -5.58 2.31 11.19
C GLY A 207 -4.46 2.71 12.15
N TRP A 208 -4.08 3.98 12.19
CA TRP A 208 -3.07 4.48 13.13
C TRP A 208 -3.53 4.39 14.58
N LYS A 209 -4.80 4.74 14.86
CA LYS A 209 -5.40 4.62 16.20
C LYS A 209 -5.41 3.18 16.66
N MET A 210 -5.78 2.26 15.78
CA MET A 210 -5.82 0.82 16.07
C MET A 210 -4.47 0.27 16.50
N ILE A 211 -3.37 0.67 15.82
CA ILE A 211 -2.01 0.19 16.15
C ILE A 211 -1.25 1.09 17.13
N GLY A 212 -1.83 2.22 17.55
CA GLY A 212 -1.16 3.19 18.43
C GLY A 212 -0.03 3.96 17.75
N TYR A 213 -0.07 4.14 16.42
CA TYR A 213 0.93 4.93 15.70
C TYR A 213 0.67 6.43 15.87
N PRO A 214 1.66 7.23 16.30
CA PRO A 214 1.46 8.65 16.62
C PRO A 214 1.34 9.56 15.39
N GLY A 215 1.54 9.03 14.19
CA GLY A 215 1.52 9.81 12.95
C GLY A 215 2.82 10.56 12.68
N VAL A 216 2.70 11.71 12.04
CA VAL A 216 3.84 12.55 11.63
C VAL A 216 4.42 13.26 12.85
N THR A 217 5.66 12.91 13.20
CA THR A 217 6.40 13.53 14.29
C THR A 217 7.80 13.85 13.81
N ALA A 218 8.20 15.12 13.87
CA ALA A 218 9.52 15.57 13.43
C ALA A 218 10.66 14.92 14.23
N ASN A 219 10.48 14.75 15.53
CA ASN A 219 11.40 14.00 16.39
C ASN A 219 10.74 13.59 17.70
N HIS A 220 11.31 12.59 18.35
CA HIS A 220 10.84 12.06 19.64
C HIS A 220 11.75 12.43 20.83
N ARG A 221 12.63 13.41 20.69
CA ARG A 221 13.63 13.73 21.73
C ARG A 221 13.01 13.95 23.11
N GLN A 222 11.96 14.77 23.20
CA GLN A 222 11.26 15.01 24.46
C GLN A 222 10.40 13.82 24.90
N ASN A 223 9.74 13.19 23.95
CA ASN A 223 8.86 12.06 24.20
C ASN A 223 9.61 10.86 24.80
N ILE A 224 10.85 10.59 24.34
CA ILE A 224 11.70 9.52 24.89
C ILE A 224 11.97 9.74 26.38
N ILE A 225 12.21 10.99 26.79
CA ILE A 225 12.45 11.33 28.19
C ILE A 225 11.16 11.26 29.00
N GLN A 226 10.09 11.87 28.50
CA GLN A 226 8.82 12.02 29.22
C GLN A 226 8.10 10.70 29.40
N PHE A 227 8.16 9.82 28.39
CA PHE A 227 7.43 8.54 28.36
C PHE A 227 8.33 7.31 28.60
N LYS A 228 9.53 7.52 29.14
CA LYS A 228 10.41 6.41 29.51
C LYS A 228 9.67 5.46 30.46
N ASN A 229 9.54 4.18 30.07
CA ASN A 229 8.82 3.13 30.79
C ASN A 229 7.33 3.40 31.02
N LYS A 230 6.72 4.30 30.21
CA LYS A 230 5.27 4.61 30.24
C LYS A 230 4.67 4.39 28.85
N PRO A 231 3.39 4.02 28.76
CA PRO A 231 2.69 3.97 27.47
C PRO A 231 2.70 5.35 26.79
N TYR A 232 3.10 5.38 25.52
CA TYR A 232 3.00 6.58 24.68
C TYR A 232 1.70 6.50 23.89
N ARG A 233 0.65 7.10 24.42
CA ARG A 233 -0.67 7.16 23.77
C ARG A 233 -1.00 8.61 23.46
N VAL A 234 -1.01 8.95 22.18
CA VAL A 234 -1.34 10.29 21.68
C VAL A 234 -2.32 10.18 20.53
N GLU A 235 -3.07 11.24 20.29
CA GLU A 235 -3.91 11.33 19.10
C GLU A 235 -2.97 11.44 17.86
N PRO A 236 -3.15 10.60 16.84
CA PRO A 236 -2.30 10.64 15.65
C PRO A 236 -2.40 11.96 14.90
N THR A 237 -1.27 12.46 14.41
CA THR A 237 -1.17 13.68 13.60
C THR A 237 -0.82 13.31 12.17
N SER A 238 -1.60 13.74 11.18
CA SER A 238 -1.35 13.54 9.75
C SER A 238 -0.58 14.72 9.14
N ILE A 239 -0.10 14.55 7.92
CA ILE A 239 0.52 15.65 7.15
C ILE A 239 -0.44 16.83 7.03
N ALA A 240 -1.73 16.58 6.79
CA ALA A 240 -2.73 17.63 6.67
C ALA A 240 -2.98 18.42 7.98
N ASP A 241 -2.64 17.85 9.14
CA ASP A 241 -2.81 18.53 10.43
C ASP A 241 -1.65 19.48 10.75
N VAL A 242 -0.52 19.39 10.03
CA VAL A 242 0.71 20.20 10.25
C VAL A 242 1.06 21.09 9.06
N SER A 243 0.21 21.12 8.04
CA SER A 243 0.38 21.89 6.78
C SER A 243 -0.13 23.33 6.94
#